data_6d8d560053aa21d2e628246d14ce72d7
#
_entry.id   6d8d560053aa21d2e628246d14ce72d7
#
_cell.length_a   1.000
_cell.length_b   1.000
_cell.length_c   1.000
_cell.angle_alpha   90.00
_cell.angle_beta   90.00
_cell.angle_gamma   90.00
#
_symmetry.space_group_name_H-M   'P 1'
#
loop_
_entity.id
_entity.type
_entity.pdbx_description
1 polymer ?
#
loop_
_entity_poly.entity_id
_entity_poly.type
_entity_poly.pdbx_seq_one_letter_code
_entity_poly.pdbx_strand_id
1 'polypeptide(L)'
;MLAARAMTEAALAIYDMDKTVTRRSTFTPFLLHAARRLAPWRLALLPAVAVTSLGYFLKLYDRARLKELNYRLLIGHVAPERLEPVIQSFADAQLATNILPGARERIAADKAAGRRLVMATASYRLYAAAIAQRLGFDDVIGTAQGVDSKGRVLARIDGENCYGAAKHDMILAWLEREGLDREAVHIRFYSDHVSDAVVHHWADEAFATNAHQRLLDVAQAEGWEVLDWRD
;
A
#
# COMPACT_ATOMS: atom_id res chain seq x y z
N MET A 1 -5.77 46.45 10.09
CA MET A 1 -5.00 45.73 9.04
C MET A 1 -4.78 44.33 9.52
N LEU A 2 -5.68 43.40 9.17
CA LEU A 2 -5.49 41.96 9.36
C LEU A 2 -4.56 41.49 8.25
N ALA A 3 -3.36 41.04 8.62
CA ALA A 3 -2.46 40.36 7.70
C ALA A 3 -3.14 39.06 7.25
N ALA A 4 -3.49 39.00 5.98
CA ALA A 4 -3.90 37.74 5.33
C ALA A 4 -2.69 36.80 5.48
N ARG A 5 -2.80 35.82 6.40
CA ARG A 5 -1.90 34.69 6.50
C ARG A 5 -2.10 33.93 5.20
N ALA A 6 -1.14 34.07 4.27
CA ALA A 6 -1.13 33.21 3.09
C ALA A 6 -1.21 31.76 3.60
N MET A 7 -2.34 31.12 3.39
CA MET A 7 -2.49 29.68 3.63
C MET A 7 -1.54 29.03 2.64
N THR A 8 -0.42 28.56 3.13
CA THR A 8 0.47 27.74 2.32
C THR A 8 -0.35 26.51 1.95
N GLU A 9 -0.65 26.38 0.67
CA GLU A 9 -1.37 25.22 0.12
C GLU A 9 -0.70 23.95 0.61
N ALA A 10 -1.45 23.09 1.27
CA ALA A 10 -0.89 21.84 1.77
C ALA A 10 -0.48 20.96 0.59
N ALA A 11 0.75 20.50 0.58
CA ALA A 11 1.28 19.68 -0.51
C ALA A 11 1.42 18.23 -0.06
N LEU A 12 0.80 17.31 -0.80
CA LEU A 12 0.84 15.88 -0.54
C LEU A 12 1.60 15.15 -1.63
N ALA A 13 2.26 14.05 -1.26
CA ALA A 13 2.80 13.07 -2.19
C ALA A 13 2.30 11.68 -1.76
N ILE A 14 1.42 11.10 -2.56
CA ILE A 14 0.75 9.83 -2.29
C ILE A 14 1.39 8.74 -3.18
N TYR A 15 1.88 7.67 -2.55
CA TYR A 15 2.58 6.59 -3.22
C TYR A 15 1.85 5.26 -3.04
N ASP A 16 1.62 4.53 -4.12
CA ASP A 16 1.41 3.08 -4.00
C ASP A 16 2.72 2.40 -3.56
N MET A 17 2.62 1.23 -2.95
CA MET A 17 3.77 0.52 -2.41
C MET A 17 4.30 -0.57 -3.34
N ASP A 18 3.45 -1.55 -3.65
CA ASP A 18 3.88 -2.79 -4.31
C ASP A 18 4.23 -2.54 -5.78
N LYS A 19 5.49 -2.77 -6.20
CA LYS A 19 6.06 -2.51 -7.53
C LYS A 19 6.17 -1.02 -7.93
N THR A 20 5.68 -0.13 -7.08
CA THR A 20 5.89 1.31 -7.20
C THR A 20 7.12 1.73 -6.38
N VAL A 21 7.04 1.62 -5.05
CA VAL A 21 8.16 1.86 -4.12
C VAL A 21 9.03 0.61 -3.99
N THR A 22 8.41 -0.57 -4.02
CA THR A 22 9.11 -1.86 -3.93
C THR A 22 9.33 -2.50 -5.31
N ARG A 23 10.43 -3.26 -5.47
CA ARG A 23 10.70 -4.04 -6.71
C ARG A 23 9.65 -5.11 -6.96
N ARG A 24 9.16 -5.74 -5.89
CA ARG A 24 8.24 -6.90 -5.93
C ARG A 24 7.14 -6.72 -4.92
N SER A 25 6.00 -7.35 -5.19
CA SER A 25 4.89 -7.40 -4.25
C SER A 25 5.30 -7.99 -2.91
N THR A 26 4.77 -7.44 -1.83
CA THR A 26 5.14 -7.76 -0.46
C THR A 26 4.19 -8.76 0.21
N PHE A 27 2.97 -8.94 -0.30
CA PHE A 27 1.93 -9.74 0.36
C PHE A 27 2.33 -11.22 0.58
N THR A 28 2.65 -11.95 -0.49
CA THR A 28 3.05 -13.37 -0.37
C THR A 28 4.36 -13.53 0.42
N PRO A 29 5.41 -12.74 0.17
CA PRO A 29 6.61 -12.74 1.03
C PRO A 29 6.32 -12.53 2.50
N PHE A 30 5.40 -11.62 2.86
CA PHE A 30 5.00 -11.40 4.25
C PHE A 30 4.35 -12.66 4.85
N LEU A 31 3.41 -13.30 4.15
CA LEU A 31 2.78 -14.52 4.63
C LEU A 31 3.79 -15.64 4.90
N LEU A 32 4.73 -15.84 3.98
CA LEU A 32 5.78 -16.87 4.13
C LEU A 32 6.74 -16.52 5.28
N HIS A 33 7.12 -15.26 5.41
CA HIS A 33 7.98 -14.78 6.50
C HIS A 33 7.31 -14.99 7.86
N ALA A 34 6.03 -14.64 7.97
CA ALA A 34 5.24 -14.81 9.18
C ALA A 34 5.01 -16.31 9.51
N ALA A 35 4.65 -17.12 8.53
CA ALA A 35 4.48 -18.55 8.73
C ALA A 35 5.75 -19.21 9.28
N ARG A 36 6.92 -18.91 8.73
CA ARG A 36 8.22 -19.44 9.21
C ARG A 36 8.50 -19.11 10.65
N ARG A 37 8.10 -17.93 11.13
CA ARG A 37 8.41 -17.45 12.49
C ARG A 37 7.34 -17.80 13.52
N LEU A 38 6.07 -17.78 13.13
CA LEU A 38 4.95 -17.98 14.05
C LEU A 38 4.55 -19.44 14.18
N ALA A 39 4.53 -20.16 13.05
CA ALA A 39 4.04 -21.54 12.97
C ALA A 39 4.60 -22.25 11.71
N PRO A 40 5.87 -22.72 11.72
CA PRO A 40 6.53 -23.29 10.53
C PRO A 40 5.77 -24.45 9.90
N TRP A 41 5.03 -25.22 10.69
CA TRP A 41 4.20 -26.32 10.20
C TRP A 41 3.12 -25.87 9.18
N ARG A 42 2.70 -24.59 9.25
CA ARG A 42 1.73 -24.01 8.29
C ARG A 42 2.26 -23.92 6.86
N LEU A 43 3.57 -24.02 6.67
CA LEU A 43 4.15 -24.13 5.33
C LEU A 43 3.72 -25.40 4.61
N ALA A 44 3.33 -26.47 5.34
CA ALA A 44 2.72 -27.65 4.76
C ALA A 44 1.35 -27.36 4.11
N LEU A 45 0.73 -26.20 4.39
CA LEU A 45 -0.53 -25.77 3.77
C LEU A 45 -0.33 -25.01 2.43
N LEU A 46 0.89 -24.90 1.92
CA LEU A 46 1.15 -24.27 0.61
C LEU A 46 0.37 -24.90 -0.55
N PRO A 47 0.12 -26.23 -0.61
CA PRO A 47 -0.77 -26.77 -1.63
C PRO A 47 -2.21 -26.22 -1.53
N ALA A 48 -2.73 -25.97 -0.31
CA ALA A 48 -4.04 -25.36 -0.13
C ALA A 48 -4.04 -23.88 -0.58
N VAL A 49 -2.93 -23.15 -0.40
CA VAL A 49 -2.75 -21.79 -0.95
C VAL A 49 -2.77 -21.80 -2.48
N ALA A 50 -2.22 -22.82 -3.13
CA ALA A 50 -2.32 -22.98 -4.59
C ALA A 50 -3.77 -23.20 -5.03
N VAL A 51 -4.54 -24.02 -4.29
CA VAL A 51 -5.97 -24.24 -4.56
C VAL A 51 -6.77 -22.94 -4.39
N THR A 52 -6.52 -22.15 -3.35
CA THR A 52 -7.18 -20.84 -3.21
C THR A 52 -6.82 -19.91 -4.35
N SER A 53 -5.56 -19.88 -4.79
CA SER A 53 -5.15 -19.09 -5.95
C SER A 53 -5.86 -19.53 -7.24
N LEU A 54 -6.02 -20.83 -7.45
CA LEU A 54 -6.78 -21.37 -8.59
C LEU A 54 -8.25 -20.92 -8.53
N GLY A 55 -8.90 -20.98 -7.36
CA GLY A 55 -10.27 -20.51 -7.17
C GLY A 55 -10.44 -19.02 -7.55
N TYR A 56 -9.46 -18.19 -7.22
CA TYR A 56 -9.43 -16.79 -7.63
C TYR A 56 -9.28 -16.64 -9.17
N PHE A 57 -8.39 -17.39 -9.80
CA PHE A 57 -8.26 -17.40 -11.27
C PHE A 57 -9.54 -17.85 -11.98
N LEU A 58 -10.26 -18.78 -11.39
CA LEU A 58 -11.57 -19.23 -11.86
C LEU A 58 -12.71 -18.25 -11.51
N LYS A 59 -12.38 -17.08 -10.91
CA LYS A 59 -13.33 -16.03 -10.53
C LYS A 59 -14.43 -16.49 -9.55
N LEU A 60 -14.15 -17.48 -8.70
CA LEU A 60 -15.08 -17.95 -7.67
C LEU A 60 -15.21 -16.96 -6.50
N TYR A 61 -14.25 -16.08 -6.35
CA TYR A 61 -14.21 -15.00 -5.36
C TYR A 61 -13.20 -13.92 -5.77
N ASP A 62 -13.27 -12.77 -5.09
CA ASP A 62 -12.45 -11.61 -5.36
C ASP A 62 -11.05 -11.67 -4.71
N ARG A 63 -10.26 -10.61 -4.94
CA ARG A 63 -8.91 -10.46 -4.39
C ARG A 63 -8.93 -10.32 -2.86
N ALA A 64 -9.94 -9.68 -2.28
CA ALA A 64 -10.06 -9.51 -0.84
C ALA A 64 -10.22 -10.87 -0.16
N ARG A 65 -11.11 -11.70 -0.68
CA ARG A 65 -11.34 -13.06 -0.18
C ARG A 65 -10.12 -13.96 -0.32
N LEU A 66 -9.39 -13.87 -1.44
CA LEU A 66 -8.13 -14.59 -1.63
C LEU A 66 -7.12 -14.23 -0.53
N LYS A 67 -6.98 -12.95 -0.21
CA LYS A 67 -6.07 -12.47 0.83
C LYS A 67 -6.45 -13.01 2.21
N GLU A 68 -7.73 -12.99 2.55
CA GLU A 68 -8.24 -13.55 3.80
C GLU A 68 -7.95 -15.05 3.93
N LEU A 69 -8.24 -15.83 2.87
CA LEU A 69 -7.99 -17.26 2.85
C LEU A 69 -6.50 -17.59 3.03
N ASN A 70 -5.63 -16.92 2.30
CA ASN A 70 -4.19 -17.13 2.37
C ASN A 70 -3.61 -16.73 3.73
N TYR A 71 -4.07 -15.60 4.30
CA TYR A 71 -3.68 -15.18 5.64
C TYR A 71 -4.14 -16.22 6.69
N ARG A 72 -5.39 -16.70 6.60
CA ARG A 72 -5.93 -17.71 7.50
C ARG A 72 -5.14 -19.01 7.46
N LEU A 73 -4.73 -19.45 6.27
CA LEU A 73 -3.94 -20.67 6.10
C LEU A 73 -2.53 -20.50 6.69
N LEU A 74 -1.82 -19.42 6.35
CA LEU A 74 -0.41 -19.29 6.64
C LEU A 74 -0.11 -18.63 7.98
N ILE A 75 -0.99 -17.74 8.49
CA ILE A 75 -0.79 -17.01 9.74
C ILE A 75 -1.83 -17.41 10.78
N GLY A 76 -3.12 -17.38 10.42
CA GLY A 76 -4.22 -17.62 11.35
C GLY A 76 -4.53 -16.40 12.22
N HIS A 77 -5.07 -16.63 13.41
CA HIS A 77 -5.36 -15.58 14.38
C HIS A 77 -4.19 -15.45 15.34
N VAL A 78 -3.58 -14.28 15.41
CA VAL A 78 -2.33 -14.06 16.15
C VAL A 78 -2.47 -12.83 17.05
N ALA A 79 -2.00 -12.97 18.29
CA ALA A 79 -1.90 -11.86 19.22
C ALA A 79 -0.90 -10.81 18.70
N PRO A 80 -1.20 -9.51 18.84
CA PRO A 80 -0.34 -8.42 18.35
C PRO A 80 1.11 -8.53 18.85
N GLU A 81 1.30 -8.92 20.11
CA GLU A 81 2.63 -9.03 20.74
C GLU A 81 3.53 -10.08 20.08
N ARG A 82 2.92 -11.12 19.50
CA ARG A 82 3.64 -12.14 18.74
C ARG A 82 3.86 -11.74 17.28
N LEU A 83 2.94 -10.94 16.73
CA LEU A 83 2.99 -10.52 15.33
C LEU A 83 3.96 -9.35 15.13
N GLU A 84 4.04 -8.44 16.10
CA GLU A 84 4.84 -7.22 16.01
C GLU A 84 6.34 -7.49 15.69
N PRO A 85 7.07 -8.36 16.39
CA PRO A 85 8.46 -8.65 16.05
C PRO A 85 8.63 -9.21 14.62
N VAL A 86 7.62 -9.95 14.13
CA VAL A 86 7.60 -10.50 12.77
C VAL A 86 7.42 -9.39 11.73
N ILE A 87 6.53 -8.45 11.99
CA ILE A 87 6.31 -7.27 11.15
C ILE A 87 7.59 -6.44 11.07
N GLN A 88 8.20 -6.15 12.21
CA GLN A 88 9.43 -5.34 12.27
C GLN A 88 10.56 -6.01 11.49
N SER A 89 10.81 -7.29 11.71
CA SER A 89 11.86 -8.02 10.98
C SER A 89 11.55 -8.17 9.48
N PHE A 90 10.28 -8.21 9.09
CA PHE A 90 9.90 -8.18 7.67
C PHE A 90 10.18 -6.82 7.04
N ALA A 91 9.81 -5.74 7.72
CA ALA A 91 10.08 -4.40 7.24
C ALA A 91 11.58 -4.16 7.03
N ASP A 92 12.43 -4.57 8.00
CA ASP A 92 13.89 -4.48 7.86
C ASP A 92 14.41 -5.22 6.63
N ALA A 93 13.92 -6.45 6.39
CA ALA A 93 14.27 -7.23 5.22
C ALA A 93 13.82 -6.57 3.91
N GLN A 94 12.63 -5.95 3.89
CA GLN A 94 12.15 -5.22 2.71
C GLN A 94 13.03 -3.99 2.43
N LEU A 95 13.39 -3.22 3.45
CA LEU A 95 14.27 -2.07 3.28
C LEU A 95 15.65 -2.42 2.74
N ALA A 96 16.18 -3.57 3.15
CA ALA A 96 17.50 -4.02 2.73
C ALA A 96 17.54 -4.52 1.27
N THR A 97 16.42 -5.10 0.76
CA THR A 97 16.48 -5.87 -0.48
C THR A 97 15.41 -5.52 -1.52
N ASN A 98 14.33 -4.82 -1.13
CA ASN A 98 13.15 -4.69 -2.00
C ASN A 98 12.77 -3.25 -2.34
N ILE A 99 13.41 -2.23 -1.77
CA ILE A 99 13.11 -0.82 -2.12
C ILE A 99 13.92 -0.40 -3.33
N LEU A 100 13.24 0.23 -4.29
CA LEU A 100 13.85 0.77 -5.50
C LEU A 100 14.69 2.01 -5.18
N PRO A 101 15.89 2.16 -5.75
CA PRO A 101 16.74 3.34 -5.53
C PRO A 101 16.03 4.64 -5.91
N GLY A 102 15.46 4.72 -7.12
CA GLY A 102 14.73 5.91 -7.58
C GLY A 102 13.53 6.27 -6.72
N ALA A 103 12.86 5.26 -6.09
CA ALA A 103 11.81 5.53 -5.12
C ALA A 103 12.36 6.24 -3.86
N ARG A 104 13.53 5.82 -3.36
CA ARG A 104 14.17 6.49 -2.20
C ARG A 104 14.52 7.94 -2.52
N GLU A 105 15.08 8.18 -3.69
CA GLU A 105 15.45 9.51 -4.15
C GLU A 105 14.22 10.42 -4.28
N ARG A 106 13.14 9.90 -4.89
CA ARG A 106 11.90 10.66 -5.06
C ARG A 106 11.21 10.98 -3.73
N ILE A 107 11.13 10.00 -2.83
CA ILE A 107 10.60 10.18 -1.47
C ILE A 107 11.39 11.26 -0.73
N ALA A 108 12.72 11.21 -0.81
CA ALA A 108 13.58 12.22 -0.18
C ALA A 108 13.40 13.61 -0.80
N ALA A 109 13.23 13.70 -2.13
CA ALA A 109 12.98 14.96 -2.83
C ALA A 109 11.62 15.57 -2.47
N ASP A 110 10.54 14.76 -2.45
CA ASP A 110 9.21 15.24 -2.06
C ASP A 110 9.19 15.69 -0.60
N LYS A 111 9.88 14.96 0.28
CA LYS A 111 10.04 15.38 1.70
C LYS A 111 10.82 16.69 1.83
N ALA A 112 11.92 16.83 1.10
CA ALA A 112 12.71 18.08 1.10
C ALA A 112 11.92 19.27 0.53
N ALA A 113 10.98 19.03 -0.38
CA ALA A 113 10.04 20.02 -0.89
C ALA A 113 8.90 20.36 0.09
N GLY A 114 8.91 19.79 1.29
CA GLY A 114 7.89 20.04 2.33
C GLY A 114 6.56 19.32 2.10
N ARG A 115 6.51 18.31 1.23
CA ARG A 115 5.29 17.52 1.02
C ARG A 115 5.07 16.54 2.17
N ARG A 116 3.83 16.42 2.62
CA ARG A 116 3.41 15.34 3.52
C ARG A 116 3.35 14.05 2.70
N LEU A 117 4.04 13.02 3.17
CA LEU A 117 4.20 11.76 2.47
C LEU A 117 3.14 10.74 2.94
N VAL A 118 2.35 10.22 2.02
CA VAL A 118 1.28 9.25 2.31
C VAL A 118 1.49 7.99 1.49
N MET A 119 1.49 6.84 2.13
CA MET A 119 1.48 5.56 1.42
C MET A 119 0.05 5.04 1.30
N ALA A 120 -0.45 4.82 0.07
CA ALA A 120 -1.77 4.26 -0.19
C ALA A 120 -1.66 2.91 -0.89
N THR A 121 -1.90 1.80 -0.17
CA THR A 121 -1.58 0.45 -0.66
C THR A 121 -2.67 -0.58 -0.43
N ALA A 122 -2.85 -1.48 -1.40
CA ALA A 122 -3.67 -2.67 -1.22
C ALA A 122 -3.08 -3.65 -0.18
N SER A 123 -1.82 -3.55 0.17
CA SER A 123 -1.18 -4.39 1.17
C SER A 123 -1.78 -4.19 2.56
N TYR A 124 -1.65 -5.19 3.45
CA TYR A 124 -2.15 -5.04 4.81
C TYR A 124 -1.43 -3.92 5.55
N ARG A 125 -2.22 -2.97 6.08
CA ARG A 125 -1.72 -1.78 6.78
C ARG A 125 -0.74 -2.14 7.90
N LEU A 126 -0.95 -3.26 8.57
CA LEU A 126 -0.12 -3.69 9.70
C LEU A 126 1.38 -3.78 9.38
N TYR A 127 1.77 -4.33 8.22
CA TYR A 127 3.19 -4.39 7.84
C TYR A 127 3.61 -3.25 6.90
N ALA A 128 2.66 -2.73 6.12
CA ALA A 128 2.93 -1.58 5.27
C ALA A 128 3.32 -0.34 6.09
N ALA A 129 2.69 -0.14 7.26
CA ALA A 129 3.03 0.94 8.18
C ALA A 129 4.46 0.84 8.69
N ALA A 130 4.94 -0.36 9.01
CA ALA A 130 6.33 -0.55 9.46
C ALA A 130 7.36 -0.26 8.37
N ILE A 131 7.03 -0.57 7.10
CA ILE A 131 7.87 -0.22 5.93
C ILE A 131 7.84 1.29 5.71
N ALA A 132 6.65 1.89 5.68
CA ALA A 132 6.44 3.31 5.45
C ALA A 132 7.15 4.17 6.49
N GLN A 133 7.05 3.82 7.77
CA GLN A 133 7.73 4.50 8.86
C GLN A 133 9.25 4.58 8.64
N ARG A 134 9.87 3.47 8.19
CA ARG A 134 11.32 3.41 7.91
C ARG A 134 11.73 4.22 6.70
N LEU A 135 10.82 4.44 5.77
CA LEU A 135 11.02 5.29 4.59
C LEU A 135 10.70 6.76 4.87
N GLY A 136 10.20 7.08 6.08
CA GLY A 136 9.90 8.44 6.50
C GLY A 136 8.56 8.98 5.98
N PHE A 137 7.61 8.09 5.68
CA PHE A 137 6.22 8.47 5.41
C PHE A 137 5.52 8.94 6.68
N ASP A 138 4.65 9.91 6.53
CA ASP A 138 3.88 10.50 7.61
C ASP A 138 2.61 9.69 7.89
N ASP A 139 1.97 9.13 6.83
CA ASP A 139 0.71 8.39 6.94
C ASP A 139 0.68 7.14 6.06
N VAL A 140 -0.21 6.20 6.44
CA VAL A 140 -0.48 4.99 5.66
C VAL A 140 -1.97 4.72 5.57
N ILE A 141 -2.46 4.68 4.33
CA ILE A 141 -3.78 4.22 3.93
C ILE A 141 -3.60 2.81 3.36
N GLY A 142 -4.11 1.80 4.04
CA GLY A 142 -3.89 0.41 3.65
C GLY A 142 -5.05 -0.49 4.06
N THR A 143 -5.08 -1.69 3.49
CA THR A 143 -6.11 -2.68 3.84
C THR A 143 -6.02 -3.02 5.33
N ALA A 144 -7.08 -2.70 6.09
CA ALA A 144 -7.15 -2.99 7.51
C ALA A 144 -7.58 -4.43 7.77
N GLN A 145 -7.23 -4.95 8.94
CA GLN A 145 -7.66 -6.26 9.42
C GLN A 145 -8.47 -6.11 10.70
N GLY A 146 -9.53 -6.91 10.80
CA GLY A 146 -10.34 -6.97 12.01
C GLY A 146 -9.56 -7.58 13.18
N VAL A 147 -10.02 -7.27 14.38
CA VAL A 147 -9.54 -7.87 15.62
C VAL A 147 -10.70 -8.58 16.31
N ASP A 148 -10.42 -9.63 17.06
CA ASP A 148 -11.43 -10.31 17.87
C ASP A 148 -11.55 -9.69 19.28
N SER A 149 -12.48 -10.21 20.08
CA SER A 149 -12.70 -9.76 21.45
C SER A 149 -11.50 -9.90 22.39
N LYS A 150 -10.48 -10.67 21.98
CA LYS A 150 -9.22 -10.86 22.70
C LYS A 150 -8.08 -10.02 22.10
N GLY A 151 -8.40 -9.10 21.18
CA GLY A 151 -7.41 -8.26 20.49
C GLY A 151 -6.57 -8.97 19.43
N ARG A 152 -6.83 -10.25 19.10
CA ARG A 152 -6.05 -10.97 18.09
C ARG A 152 -6.39 -10.49 16.68
N VAL A 153 -5.36 -10.32 15.86
CA VAL A 153 -5.51 -9.97 14.46
C VAL A 153 -6.15 -11.14 13.69
N LEU A 154 -7.22 -10.84 13.00
CA LEU A 154 -7.99 -11.79 12.21
C LEU A 154 -7.52 -11.83 10.75
N ALA A 155 -7.86 -12.92 10.07
CA ALA A 155 -7.70 -13.01 8.62
C ALA A 155 -8.70 -12.11 7.87
N ARG A 156 -9.81 -11.73 8.51
CA ARG A 156 -10.87 -10.92 7.90
C ARG A 156 -10.39 -9.48 7.69
N ILE A 157 -10.64 -8.95 6.49
CA ILE A 157 -10.49 -7.54 6.21
C ILE A 157 -11.55 -6.75 6.96
N ASP A 158 -11.15 -5.63 7.55
CA ASP A 158 -12.04 -4.66 8.17
C ASP A 158 -12.24 -3.47 7.22
N GLY A 159 -13.48 -3.27 6.79
CA GLY A 159 -13.79 -2.36 5.70
C GLY A 159 -13.45 -2.95 4.33
N GLU A 160 -12.79 -2.18 3.48
CA GLU A 160 -12.49 -2.53 2.11
C GLU A 160 -11.01 -2.85 1.84
N ASN A 161 -10.76 -3.57 0.75
CA ASN A 161 -9.42 -3.75 0.22
C ASN A 161 -9.00 -2.48 -0.52
N CYS A 162 -7.94 -1.81 -0.09
CA CYS A 162 -7.44 -0.54 -0.65
C CYS A 162 -6.90 -0.72 -2.08
N TYR A 163 -7.80 -0.95 -3.04
CA TYR A 163 -7.49 -1.28 -4.42
C TYR A 163 -8.50 -0.65 -5.39
N GLY A 164 -8.02 -0.06 -6.49
CA GLY A 164 -8.89 0.56 -7.49
C GLY A 164 -9.74 1.70 -6.92
N ALA A 165 -11.04 1.70 -7.19
CA ALA A 165 -11.96 2.73 -6.69
C ALA A 165 -11.95 2.85 -5.17
N ALA A 166 -11.91 1.72 -4.44
CA ALA A 166 -11.84 1.73 -2.98
C ALA A 166 -10.58 2.44 -2.45
N LYS A 167 -9.43 2.39 -3.17
CA LYS A 167 -8.25 3.18 -2.80
C LYS A 167 -8.56 4.67 -2.85
N HIS A 168 -9.22 5.15 -3.90
CA HIS A 168 -9.62 6.54 -4.03
C HIS A 168 -10.57 6.96 -2.89
N ASP A 169 -11.61 6.19 -2.62
CA ASP A 169 -12.57 6.48 -1.56
C ASP A 169 -11.91 6.51 -0.18
N MET A 170 -10.95 5.60 0.08
CA MET A 170 -10.17 5.60 1.31
C MET A 170 -9.24 6.81 1.43
N ILE A 171 -8.70 7.32 0.31
CA ILE A 171 -7.90 8.57 0.30
C ILE A 171 -8.81 9.75 0.62
N LEU A 172 -10.00 9.84 0.03
CA LEU A 172 -10.97 10.89 0.33
C LEU A 172 -11.38 10.88 1.81
N ALA A 173 -11.72 9.71 2.35
CA ALA A 173 -12.07 9.56 3.76
C ALA A 173 -10.89 9.91 4.69
N TRP A 174 -9.64 9.69 4.26
CA TRP A 174 -8.46 10.12 4.99
C TRP A 174 -8.31 11.63 4.98
N LEU A 175 -8.48 12.30 3.82
CA LEU A 175 -8.45 13.77 3.73
C LEU A 175 -9.49 14.42 4.66
N GLU A 176 -10.73 13.92 4.62
CA GLU A 176 -11.82 14.40 5.50
C GLU A 176 -11.45 14.28 6.98
N ARG A 177 -10.92 13.12 7.40
CA ARG A 177 -10.49 12.88 8.78
C ARG A 177 -9.35 13.79 9.23
N GLU A 178 -8.43 14.13 8.31
CA GLU A 178 -7.33 15.06 8.55
C GLU A 178 -7.76 16.54 8.47
N GLY A 179 -9.01 16.81 8.14
CA GLY A 179 -9.53 18.17 7.95
C GLY A 179 -8.91 18.88 6.75
N LEU A 180 -8.47 18.13 5.74
CA LEU A 180 -7.87 18.67 4.51
C LEU A 180 -8.94 18.81 3.43
N ASP A 181 -9.14 20.02 2.95
CA ASP A 181 -9.99 20.26 1.79
C ASP A 181 -9.24 19.89 0.51
N ARG A 182 -9.88 19.09 -0.36
CA ARG A 182 -9.29 18.67 -1.65
C ARG A 182 -8.88 19.86 -2.50
N GLU A 183 -9.67 20.92 -2.51
CA GLU A 183 -9.40 22.14 -3.30
C GLU A 183 -8.27 23.01 -2.73
N ALA A 184 -7.89 22.76 -1.48
CA ALA A 184 -6.82 23.50 -0.78
C ALA A 184 -5.52 22.68 -0.65
N VAL A 185 -5.42 21.53 -1.32
CA VAL A 185 -4.22 20.68 -1.28
C VAL A 185 -3.75 20.35 -2.69
N HIS A 186 -2.44 20.37 -2.90
CA HIS A 186 -1.82 19.96 -4.16
C HIS A 186 -1.28 18.53 -4.02
N ILE A 187 -1.77 17.60 -4.82
CA ILE A 187 -1.55 16.16 -4.69
C ILE A 187 -0.73 15.62 -5.87
N ARG A 188 0.40 14.99 -5.54
CA ARG A 188 1.14 14.07 -6.42
C ARG A 188 0.72 12.63 -6.16
N PHE A 189 0.54 11.85 -7.21
CA PHE A 189 0.23 10.43 -7.08
C PHE A 189 1.13 9.56 -7.95
N TYR A 190 1.70 8.50 -7.32
CA TYR A 190 2.63 7.57 -7.95
C TYR A 190 2.10 6.14 -7.85
N SER A 191 1.91 5.45 -8.98
CA SER A 191 1.52 4.03 -9.01
C SER A 191 1.97 3.33 -10.29
N ASP A 192 2.14 1.98 -10.21
CA ASP A 192 2.54 1.12 -11.34
C ASP A 192 1.36 0.52 -12.09
N HIS A 193 0.14 0.60 -11.55
CA HIS A 193 -0.95 -0.24 -12.00
C HIS A 193 -2.20 0.53 -12.45
N VAL A 194 -2.78 0.11 -13.59
CA VAL A 194 -3.96 0.73 -14.20
C VAL A 194 -5.22 0.73 -13.30
N SER A 195 -5.30 -0.15 -12.29
CA SER A 195 -6.42 -0.10 -11.33
C SER A 195 -6.48 1.21 -10.55
N ASP A 196 -5.36 1.92 -10.45
CA ASP A 196 -5.25 3.19 -9.75
C ASP A 196 -5.46 4.41 -10.67
N ALA A 197 -5.87 4.19 -11.92
CA ALA A 197 -6.12 5.27 -12.88
C ALA A 197 -7.14 6.29 -12.36
N VAL A 198 -8.13 5.86 -11.56
CA VAL A 198 -9.09 6.77 -10.91
C VAL A 198 -8.38 7.78 -10.00
N VAL A 199 -7.34 7.36 -9.28
CA VAL A 199 -6.56 8.25 -8.41
C VAL A 199 -5.62 9.14 -9.24
N HIS A 200 -5.02 8.61 -10.32
CA HIS A 200 -4.21 9.40 -11.23
C HIS A 200 -5.02 10.55 -11.86
N HIS A 201 -6.24 10.29 -12.36
CA HIS A 201 -7.12 11.32 -12.93
C HIS A 201 -7.55 12.38 -11.90
N TRP A 202 -7.63 12.00 -10.65
CA TRP A 202 -8.05 12.88 -9.57
C TRP A 202 -6.89 13.73 -8.99
N ALA A 203 -5.65 13.26 -9.08
CA ALA A 203 -4.47 13.96 -8.60
C ALA A 203 -4.13 15.18 -9.47
N ASP A 204 -3.45 16.17 -8.90
CA ASP A 204 -2.99 17.35 -9.64
C ASP A 204 -1.77 17.03 -10.51
N GLU A 205 -0.88 16.16 -10.01
CA GLU A 205 0.24 15.61 -10.77
C GLU A 205 0.19 14.08 -10.71
N ALA A 206 0.05 13.42 -11.86
CA ALA A 206 -0.06 11.97 -12.01
C ALA A 206 1.23 11.38 -12.59
N PHE A 207 1.79 10.38 -11.91
CA PHE A 207 3.02 9.71 -12.29
C PHE A 207 2.80 8.20 -12.50
N ALA A 208 2.87 7.75 -13.76
CA ALA A 208 2.87 6.32 -14.08
C ALA A 208 4.26 5.74 -13.82
N THR A 209 4.45 5.12 -12.66
CA THR A 209 5.76 4.72 -12.15
C THR A 209 6.00 3.23 -12.30
N ASN A 210 7.10 2.82 -12.95
CA ASN A 210 7.41 1.41 -13.27
C ASN A 210 6.24 0.69 -13.98
N ALA A 211 5.47 1.42 -14.75
CA ALA A 211 4.15 1.05 -15.24
C ALA A 211 4.15 -0.17 -16.16
N HIS A 212 3.12 -0.99 -16.03
CA HIS A 212 2.80 -2.01 -17.02
C HIS A 212 2.18 -1.39 -18.27
N GLN A 213 2.22 -2.11 -19.41
CA GLN A 213 1.78 -1.61 -20.72
C GLN A 213 0.40 -0.92 -20.67
N ARG A 214 -0.59 -1.50 -20.00
CA ARG A 214 -1.94 -0.91 -19.90
C ARG A 214 -1.95 0.47 -19.22
N LEU A 215 -1.09 0.70 -18.22
CA LEU A 215 -0.97 2.01 -17.58
C LEU A 215 -0.17 2.97 -18.47
N LEU A 216 0.86 2.48 -19.18
CA LEU A 216 1.59 3.29 -20.16
C LEU A 216 0.68 3.82 -21.26
N ASP A 217 -0.22 2.98 -21.79
CA ASP A 217 -1.18 3.37 -22.82
C ASP A 217 -2.10 4.49 -22.32
N VAL A 218 -2.59 4.39 -21.07
CA VAL A 218 -3.41 5.43 -20.44
C VAL A 218 -2.57 6.69 -20.19
N ALA A 219 -1.37 6.55 -19.61
CA ALA A 219 -0.50 7.69 -19.33
C ALA A 219 -0.16 8.50 -20.57
N GLN A 220 0.09 7.82 -21.69
CA GLN A 220 0.32 8.47 -22.98
C GLN A 220 -0.91 9.23 -23.47
N ALA A 221 -2.11 8.65 -23.35
CA ALA A 221 -3.35 9.29 -23.76
C ALA A 221 -3.70 10.52 -22.90
N GLU A 222 -3.41 10.46 -21.60
CA GLU A 222 -3.73 11.51 -20.62
C GLU A 222 -2.58 12.51 -20.38
N GLY A 223 -1.42 12.29 -20.98
CA GLY A 223 -0.25 13.14 -20.81
C GLY A 223 0.41 13.05 -19.44
N TRP A 224 0.25 11.92 -18.73
CA TRP A 224 0.90 11.73 -17.42
C TRP A 224 2.39 11.47 -17.57
N GLU A 225 3.18 11.94 -16.61
CA GLU A 225 4.62 11.68 -16.58
C GLU A 225 4.90 10.18 -16.30
N VAL A 226 5.81 9.59 -17.10
CA VAL A 226 6.23 8.20 -16.94
C VAL A 226 7.58 8.17 -16.26
N LEU A 227 7.68 7.44 -15.14
CA LEU A 227 8.91 7.26 -14.37
C LEU A 227 9.31 5.79 -14.33
N ASP A 228 10.60 5.52 -14.48
CA ASP A 228 11.18 4.19 -14.25
C ASP A 228 12.23 4.28 -13.14
N TRP A 229 11.99 3.55 -12.05
CA TRP A 229 12.87 3.51 -10.86
C TRP A 229 13.60 2.18 -10.72
N ARG A 230 13.50 1.31 -11.74
CA ARG A 230 14.03 -0.08 -11.68
C ARG A 230 15.54 -0.15 -11.89
N ASP A 231 16.15 0.89 -12.46
CA ASP A 231 17.57 0.99 -12.73
C ASP A 231 18.37 1.50 -11.52
#